data_62506225cc4e6523ed369b20afc30820
#
_entry.id   62506225cc4e6523ed369b20afc30820
#
_cell.length_a   1.000
_cell.length_b   1.000
_cell.length_c   1.000
_cell.angle_alpha   90.00
_cell.angle_beta   90.00
_cell.angle_gamma   90.00
#
_symmetry.space_group_name_H-M   'P 1'
#
loop_
_entity.id
_entity.type
_entity.pdbx_description
1 polymer ?
#
loop_
_entity_poly.entity_id
_entity_poly.type
_entity_poly.pdbx_seq_one_letter_code
_entity_poly.pdbx_strand_id
1 'polypeptide(L)'
;AIDGAADIPYDIPNIHVDYVRAEPPAVPTGFWRGVGPNNNVFAMECFMDELARKAGKDPVEFRRSMLGKNPRLLAAVNLAAEKSNWGQPLPARVGRGICAQPSFASFIATVVEAEVDERGEVHLRRVTSAVDTGIAVNPDTIIAQLEGGLIFGLTAALYGEITIEKGRVQQSNFNDYRMLRIDQAPKIDIHLIKSGEAPGGIGETGVTASAPALRNAIYAATGVALRRLPIDRKLIAAGSKT
;
A
#
# COMPACT_ATOMS: atom_id res chain seq x y z
N ALA A 1 16.27 -7.85 0.31
CA ALA A 1 16.15 -6.80 1.34
C ALA A 1 16.07 -5.40 0.73
N ILE A 2 16.65 -5.18 -0.46
CA ILE A 2 16.69 -3.85 -1.11
C ILE A 2 15.59 -3.65 -2.16
N ASP A 3 14.84 -4.68 -2.50
CA ASP A 3 13.75 -4.60 -3.49
C ASP A 3 12.73 -3.54 -3.08
N GLY A 4 12.31 -2.70 -4.02
CA GLY A 4 11.44 -1.55 -3.76
C GLY A 4 12.14 -0.30 -3.22
N ALA A 5 13.42 -0.39 -2.83
CA ALA A 5 14.25 0.74 -2.47
C ALA A 5 15.35 1.03 -3.51
N ALA A 6 15.94 -0.03 -4.08
CA ALA A 6 16.98 0.11 -5.09
C ALA A 6 16.43 0.36 -6.50
N ASP A 7 15.20 -0.05 -6.74
CA ASP A 7 14.47 0.02 -8.00
C ASP A 7 13.32 1.04 -7.96
N ILE A 8 13.58 2.21 -7.38
CA ILE A 8 12.61 3.31 -7.28
C ILE A 8 12.12 3.68 -8.70
N PRO A 9 10.79 3.64 -8.94
CA PRO A 9 10.26 3.80 -10.30
C PRO A 9 10.21 5.25 -10.80
N TYR A 10 10.49 6.21 -9.95
CA TYR A 10 10.35 7.64 -10.23
C TYR A 10 11.61 8.23 -10.84
N ASP A 11 11.44 9.26 -11.69
CA ASP A 11 12.51 10.00 -12.35
C ASP A 11 13.24 10.92 -11.34
N ILE A 12 14.01 10.31 -10.43
CA ILE A 12 14.84 11.00 -9.45
C ILE A 12 16.26 11.04 -10.00
N PRO A 13 16.89 12.24 -10.14
CA PRO A 13 18.16 12.38 -10.84
C PRO A 13 19.35 11.76 -10.11
N ASN A 14 19.31 11.70 -8.78
CA ASN A 14 20.39 11.16 -7.97
C ASN A 14 19.81 10.24 -6.91
N ILE A 15 20.18 8.97 -6.97
CA ILE A 15 19.71 7.94 -6.02
C ILE A 15 20.93 7.28 -5.39
N HIS A 16 20.96 7.20 -4.08
CA HIS A 16 21.92 6.42 -3.32
C HIS A 16 21.15 5.53 -2.33
N VAL A 17 21.44 4.22 -2.34
CA VAL A 17 20.81 3.23 -1.47
C VAL A 17 21.89 2.40 -0.81
N ASP A 18 21.92 2.41 0.51
CA ASP A 18 22.78 1.57 1.33
C ASP A 18 21.98 0.47 2.02
N TYR A 19 22.62 -0.68 2.18
CA TYR A 19 22.06 -1.78 2.95
C TYR A 19 23.08 -2.27 3.99
N VAL A 20 22.68 -2.24 5.24
CA VAL A 20 23.45 -2.82 6.34
C VAL A 20 22.67 -4.00 6.91
N ARG A 21 23.28 -5.20 6.85
CA ARG A 21 22.68 -6.40 7.43
C ARG A 21 22.78 -6.36 8.95
N ALA A 22 21.63 -6.29 9.62
CA ALA A 22 21.52 -6.36 11.07
C ALA A 22 20.47 -7.41 11.46
N GLU A 23 20.91 -8.64 11.67
CA GLU A 23 19.99 -9.72 12.04
C GLU A 23 19.79 -9.77 13.56
N PRO A 24 18.55 -9.97 14.04
CA PRO A 24 18.30 -10.17 15.46
C PRO A 24 18.95 -11.49 15.92
N PRO A 25 19.71 -11.48 17.03
CA PRO A 25 20.59 -12.59 17.39
C PRO A 25 19.87 -13.87 17.85
N ALA A 26 18.59 -13.80 18.16
CA ALA A 26 17.86 -14.94 18.76
C ALA A 26 16.56 -15.30 18.05
N VAL A 27 16.15 -14.54 17.05
CA VAL A 27 14.89 -14.76 16.33
C VAL A 27 15.19 -14.95 14.86
N PRO A 28 15.01 -16.17 14.30
CA PRO A 28 15.20 -16.39 12.88
C PRO A 28 14.18 -15.54 12.09
N THR A 29 14.67 -14.92 11.02
CA THR A 29 13.84 -14.15 10.10
C THR A 29 13.63 -14.92 8.80
N GLY A 30 12.52 -14.67 8.11
CA GLY A 30 12.18 -15.31 6.85
C GLY A 30 11.31 -14.40 5.99
N PHE A 31 10.88 -14.92 4.84
CA PHE A 31 10.05 -14.18 3.93
C PHE A 31 8.59 -14.14 4.39
N TRP A 32 7.97 -12.98 4.18
CA TRP A 32 6.54 -12.79 4.28
C TRP A 32 5.99 -12.40 2.90
N ARG A 33 4.74 -12.72 2.57
CA ARG A 33 4.14 -12.43 1.26
C ARG A 33 4.34 -10.96 0.87
N GLY A 34 5.07 -10.69 -0.24
CA GLY A 34 5.46 -9.36 -0.70
C GLY A 34 6.93 -9.00 -0.46
N VAL A 35 7.67 -9.78 0.32
CA VAL A 35 9.13 -9.75 0.53
C VAL A 35 9.66 -8.35 0.89
N GLY A 36 10.78 -7.91 0.29
CA GLY A 36 11.40 -6.59 0.49
C GLY A 36 10.49 -5.40 0.21
N PRO A 37 9.71 -5.42 -0.88
CA PRO A 37 8.77 -4.34 -1.20
C PRO A 37 7.78 -3.98 -0.08
N ASN A 38 7.38 -4.91 0.79
CA ASN A 38 6.47 -4.59 1.89
C ASN A 38 6.95 -3.43 2.76
N ASN A 39 8.25 -3.45 3.13
CA ASN A 39 8.83 -2.43 3.99
C ASN A 39 9.26 -1.20 3.17
N ASN A 40 9.94 -1.44 2.06
CA ASN A 40 10.60 -0.39 1.29
C ASN A 40 9.59 0.46 0.53
N VAL A 41 8.58 -0.15 -0.10
CA VAL A 41 7.51 0.58 -0.79
C VAL A 41 6.63 1.33 0.21
N PHE A 42 6.40 0.78 1.41
CA PHE A 42 5.69 1.52 2.45
C PHE A 42 6.41 2.83 2.78
N ALA A 43 7.70 2.77 3.06
CA ALA A 43 8.48 3.96 3.37
C ALA A 43 8.50 4.96 2.20
N MET A 44 8.82 4.47 1.00
CA MET A 44 8.94 5.29 -0.20
C MET A 44 7.61 5.95 -0.59
N GLU A 45 6.54 5.18 -0.72
CA GLU A 45 5.25 5.68 -1.19
C GLU A 45 4.56 6.61 -0.20
N CYS A 46 4.75 6.38 1.10
CA CYS A 46 4.30 7.32 2.12
C CYS A 46 5.09 8.63 2.07
N PHE A 47 6.40 8.56 1.81
CA PHE A 47 7.24 9.74 1.69
C PHE A 47 6.96 10.51 0.39
N MET A 48 6.69 9.82 -0.72
CA MET A 48 6.25 10.46 -1.98
C MET A 48 4.96 11.26 -1.79
N ASP A 49 4.02 10.76 -1.00
CA ASP A 49 2.79 11.48 -0.67
C ASP A 49 3.05 12.73 0.18
N GLU A 50 3.96 12.62 1.15
CA GLU A 50 4.41 13.77 1.96
C GLU A 50 5.13 14.83 1.12
N LEU A 51 5.99 14.41 0.19
CA LEU A 51 6.67 15.33 -0.74
C LEU A 51 5.68 16.03 -1.66
N ALA A 52 4.68 15.32 -2.20
CA ALA A 52 3.63 15.92 -3.01
C ALA A 52 2.92 17.05 -2.26
N ARG A 53 2.50 16.77 -1.03
CA ARG A 53 1.83 17.77 -0.17
C ARG A 53 2.74 18.92 0.21
N LYS A 54 4.00 18.65 0.52
CA LYS A 54 5.01 19.68 0.81
C LYS A 54 5.24 20.60 -0.38
N ALA A 55 5.14 20.05 -1.60
CA ALA A 55 5.23 20.80 -2.86
C ALA A 55 3.92 21.49 -3.27
N GLY A 56 2.85 21.37 -2.48
CA GLY A 56 1.52 21.88 -2.81
C GLY A 56 0.89 21.23 -4.03
N LYS A 57 1.28 19.98 -4.35
CA LYS A 57 0.79 19.23 -5.51
C LYS A 57 -0.15 18.10 -5.08
N ASP A 58 -1.09 17.79 -5.95
CA ASP A 58 -1.91 16.58 -5.82
C ASP A 58 -1.01 15.33 -5.88
N PRO A 59 -1.21 14.32 -5.00
CA PRO A 59 -0.38 13.12 -4.96
C PRO A 59 -0.34 12.32 -6.26
N VAL A 60 -1.43 12.28 -7.02
CA VAL A 60 -1.47 11.62 -8.32
C VAL A 60 -0.71 12.43 -9.36
N GLU A 61 -0.95 13.74 -9.44
CA GLU A 61 -0.25 14.63 -10.37
C GLU A 61 1.26 14.66 -10.10
N PHE A 62 1.66 14.61 -8.83
CA PHE A 62 3.06 14.54 -8.45
C PHE A 62 3.72 13.27 -9.00
N ARG A 63 3.07 12.09 -8.81
CA ARG A 63 3.56 10.82 -9.36
C ARG A 63 3.60 10.84 -10.89
N ARG A 64 2.55 11.35 -11.54
CA ARG A 64 2.51 11.50 -13.01
C ARG A 64 3.70 12.27 -13.55
N SER A 65 4.05 13.37 -12.89
CA SER A 65 5.18 14.22 -13.32
C SER A 65 6.54 13.54 -13.20
N MET A 66 6.65 12.43 -12.49
CA MET A 66 7.89 11.71 -12.20
C MET A 66 7.93 10.29 -12.80
N LEU A 67 6.96 9.91 -13.63
CA LEU A 67 6.89 8.58 -14.24
C LEU A 67 7.10 8.57 -15.74
N GLY A 68 7.71 9.62 -16.29
CA GLY A 68 7.92 9.74 -17.75
C GLY A 68 8.72 8.59 -18.36
N LYS A 69 9.65 8.00 -17.61
CA LYS A 69 10.44 6.83 -18.03
C LYS A 69 9.78 5.48 -17.73
N ASN A 70 8.63 5.47 -17.07
CA ASN A 70 7.94 4.26 -16.68
C ASN A 70 6.48 4.25 -17.18
N PRO A 71 6.26 4.10 -18.50
CA PRO A 71 4.93 4.24 -19.09
C PRO A 71 3.92 3.20 -18.61
N ARG A 72 4.35 1.99 -18.26
CA ARG A 72 3.46 0.94 -17.72
C ARG A 72 2.92 1.33 -16.34
N LEU A 73 3.77 1.82 -15.45
CA LEU A 73 3.32 2.30 -14.15
C LEU A 73 2.49 3.56 -14.24
N LEU A 74 2.85 4.47 -15.15
CA LEU A 74 2.05 5.68 -15.44
C LEU A 74 0.63 5.32 -15.91
N ALA A 75 0.50 4.31 -16.77
CA ALA A 75 -0.80 3.81 -17.22
C ALA A 75 -1.62 3.24 -16.04
N ALA A 76 -0.98 2.51 -15.12
CA ALA A 76 -1.65 2.01 -13.92
C ALA A 76 -2.12 3.15 -13.02
N VAL A 77 -1.28 4.18 -12.78
CA VAL A 77 -1.65 5.38 -12.00
C VAL A 77 -2.84 6.09 -12.63
N ASN A 78 -2.83 6.29 -13.95
CA ASN A 78 -3.91 6.96 -14.67
C ASN A 78 -5.23 6.21 -14.53
N LEU A 79 -5.21 4.90 -14.76
CA LEU A 79 -6.42 4.07 -14.69
C LEU A 79 -6.95 3.97 -13.26
N ALA A 80 -6.09 3.79 -12.26
CA ALA A 80 -6.51 3.75 -10.86
C ALA A 80 -7.14 5.08 -10.42
N ALA A 81 -6.57 6.21 -10.81
CA ALA A 81 -7.10 7.53 -10.52
C ALA A 81 -8.47 7.75 -11.19
N GLU A 82 -8.62 7.38 -12.47
CA GLU A 82 -9.90 7.46 -13.19
C GLU A 82 -10.98 6.61 -12.50
N LYS A 83 -10.69 5.34 -12.24
CA LYS A 83 -11.66 4.37 -11.71
C LYS A 83 -12.01 4.59 -10.24
N SER A 84 -11.12 5.21 -9.48
CA SER A 84 -11.40 5.62 -8.09
C SER A 84 -12.14 6.97 -7.99
N ASN A 85 -12.40 7.65 -9.10
CA ASN A 85 -12.90 9.02 -9.13
C ASN A 85 -11.99 9.98 -8.33
N TRP A 86 -10.67 9.87 -8.52
CA TRP A 86 -9.70 10.75 -7.86
C TRP A 86 -10.02 12.22 -8.17
N GLY A 87 -9.90 13.08 -7.17
CA GLY A 87 -10.23 14.52 -7.29
C GLY A 87 -11.70 14.87 -7.02
N GLN A 88 -12.62 13.90 -6.99
CA GLN A 88 -13.98 14.17 -6.56
C GLN A 88 -14.04 14.44 -5.05
N PRO A 89 -14.85 15.41 -4.59
CA PRO A 89 -15.00 15.70 -3.18
C PRO A 89 -15.43 14.49 -2.37
N LEU A 90 -14.92 14.40 -1.15
CA LEU A 90 -15.27 13.36 -0.18
C LEU A 90 -15.93 13.97 1.05
N PRO A 91 -16.76 13.21 1.76
CA PRO A 91 -17.25 13.61 3.07
C PRO A 91 -16.11 13.94 4.05
N ALA A 92 -16.40 14.69 5.09
CA ALA A 92 -15.44 14.94 6.15
C ALA A 92 -14.92 13.62 6.72
N ARG A 93 -13.62 13.61 7.06
CA ARG A 93 -12.91 12.45 7.62
C ARG A 93 -12.84 11.21 6.70
N VAL A 94 -13.19 11.34 5.43
CA VAL A 94 -12.94 10.36 4.39
C VAL A 94 -11.76 10.83 3.55
N GLY A 95 -10.81 9.94 3.30
CA GLY A 95 -9.64 10.25 2.48
C GLY A 95 -9.37 9.18 1.43
N ARG A 96 -8.75 9.58 0.34
CA ARG A 96 -8.15 8.69 -0.65
C ARG A 96 -6.64 8.78 -0.56
N GLY A 97 -5.98 7.62 -0.62
CA GLY A 97 -4.54 7.51 -0.71
C GLY A 97 -4.14 6.57 -1.82
N ILE A 98 -3.07 6.89 -2.50
CA ILE A 98 -2.53 6.11 -3.62
C ILE A 98 -1.17 5.52 -3.28
N CYS A 99 -0.92 4.32 -3.82
CA CYS A 99 0.40 3.69 -3.94
C CYS A 99 0.59 3.26 -5.38
N ALA A 100 1.79 3.46 -5.93
CA ALA A 100 2.15 3.04 -7.28
C ALA A 100 3.54 2.41 -7.29
N GLN A 101 3.65 1.17 -7.80
CA GLN A 101 4.93 0.45 -7.77
C GLN A 101 5.05 -0.61 -8.85
N PRO A 102 6.27 -0.88 -9.34
CA PRO A 102 6.60 -2.13 -9.98
C PRO A 102 6.83 -3.21 -8.92
N SER A 103 6.40 -4.44 -9.18
CA SER A 103 6.59 -5.57 -8.27
C SER A 103 6.50 -6.87 -9.05
N PHE A 104 7.54 -7.70 -8.98
CA PHE A 104 7.59 -9.00 -9.65
C PHE A 104 7.29 -8.95 -11.16
N ALA A 105 7.86 -7.96 -11.86
CA ALA A 105 7.62 -7.65 -13.29
C ALA A 105 6.17 -7.25 -13.64
N SER A 106 5.32 -7.01 -12.64
CA SER A 106 4.01 -6.38 -12.80
C SER A 106 4.04 -4.94 -12.30
N PHE A 107 3.11 -4.10 -12.78
CA PHE A 107 3.01 -2.68 -12.43
C PHE A 107 1.62 -2.42 -11.87
N ILE A 108 1.54 -1.94 -10.65
CA ILE A 108 0.28 -1.73 -9.95
C ILE A 108 0.17 -0.31 -9.41
N ALA A 109 -1.04 0.25 -9.52
CA ALA A 109 -1.45 1.41 -8.73
C ALA A 109 -2.72 1.06 -7.96
N THR A 110 -2.73 1.33 -6.66
CA THR A 110 -3.84 1.05 -5.77
C THR A 110 -4.28 2.32 -5.07
N VAL A 111 -5.57 2.61 -5.12
CA VAL A 111 -6.20 3.68 -4.35
C VAL A 111 -7.07 3.05 -3.27
N VAL A 112 -6.83 3.44 -2.03
CA VAL A 112 -7.69 3.10 -0.88
C VAL A 112 -8.52 4.32 -0.52
N GLU A 113 -9.82 4.13 -0.34
CA GLU A 113 -10.73 5.10 0.28
C GLU A 113 -11.08 4.60 1.67
N ALA A 114 -10.77 5.40 2.69
CA ALA A 114 -11.01 5.07 4.08
C ALA A 114 -11.65 6.24 4.83
N GLU A 115 -12.55 5.91 5.74
CA GLU A 115 -13.13 6.83 6.71
C GLU A 115 -12.45 6.63 8.06
N VAL A 116 -12.20 7.72 8.76
CA VAL A 116 -11.60 7.69 10.09
C VAL A 116 -12.54 8.39 11.06
N ASP A 117 -13.05 7.68 12.05
CA ASP A 117 -13.94 8.26 13.05
C ASP A 117 -13.19 9.12 14.08
N GLU A 118 -13.93 9.77 14.99
CA GLU A 118 -13.37 10.64 16.03
C GLU A 118 -12.51 9.89 17.06
N ARG A 119 -12.66 8.57 17.14
CA ARG A 119 -11.89 7.68 18.03
C ARG A 119 -10.63 7.16 17.35
N GLY A 120 -10.41 7.53 16.08
CA GLY A 120 -9.30 7.07 15.26
C GLY A 120 -9.50 5.67 14.68
N GLU A 121 -10.72 5.09 14.76
CA GLU A 121 -11.02 3.82 14.09
C GLU A 121 -11.10 4.04 12.58
N VAL A 122 -10.49 3.12 11.84
CA VAL A 122 -10.40 3.17 10.38
C VAL A 122 -11.42 2.21 9.78
N HIS A 123 -12.28 2.75 8.93
CA HIS A 123 -13.29 2.01 8.19
C HIS A 123 -12.93 2.01 6.70
N LEU A 124 -12.62 0.84 6.17
CA LEU A 124 -12.31 0.68 4.76
C LEU A 124 -13.58 0.78 3.92
N ARG A 125 -13.62 1.70 2.95
CA ARG A 125 -14.80 1.92 2.10
C ARG A 125 -14.64 1.25 0.74
N ARG A 126 -13.54 1.51 0.06
CA ARG A 126 -13.27 1.01 -1.28
C ARG A 126 -11.78 0.88 -1.53
N VAL A 127 -11.43 -0.12 -2.31
CA VAL A 127 -10.09 -0.27 -2.90
C VAL A 127 -10.25 -0.37 -4.40
N THR A 128 -9.51 0.45 -5.13
CA THR A 128 -9.48 0.44 -6.60
C THR A 128 -8.04 0.19 -7.02
N SER A 129 -7.79 -0.90 -7.74
CA SER A 129 -6.47 -1.23 -8.25
C SER A 129 -6.47 -1.34 -9.76
N ALA A 130 -5.48 -0.75 -10.40
CA ALA A 130 -5.16 -0.95 -11.80
C ALA A 130 -3.82 -1.67 -11.92
N VAL A 131 -3.74 -2.69 -12.75
CA VAL A 131 -2.54 -3.53 -12.87
C VAL A 131 -2.23 -3.89 -14.30
N ASP A 132 -0.97 -3.80 -14.67
CA ASP A 132 -0.37 -4.35 -15.87
C ASP A 132 0.52 -5.54 -15.50
N THR A 133 0.06 -6.73 -15.79
CA THR A 133 0.80 -7.99 -15.56
C THR A 133 1.48 -8.51 -16.82
N GLY A 134 1.54 -7.75 -17.91
CA GLY A 134 1.82 -8.29 -19.22
C GLY A 134 0.64 -9.10 -19.75
N ILE A 135 0.91 -10.14 -20.51
CA ILE A 135 -0.12 -11.06 -21.03
C ILE A 135 -0.85 -11.71 -19.85
N ALA A 136 -2.13 -11.41 -19.70
CA ALA A 136 -2.99 -11.99 -18.68
C ALA A 136 -3.43 -13.41 -19.10
N VAL A 137 -2.68 -14.42 -18.65
CA VAL A 137 -2.98 -15.83 -19.01
C VAL A 137 -4.33 -16.28 -18.47
N ASN A 138 -4.67 -15.87 -17.24
CA ASN A 138 -5.98 -16.11 -16.63
C ASN A 138 -6.43 -14.88 -15.83
N PRO A 139 -7.29 -14.02 -16.39
CA PRO A 139 -7.75 -12.80 -15.72
C PRO A 139 -8.45 -13.05 -14.39
N ASP A 140 -9.25 -14.09 -14.26
CA ASP A 140 -9.98 -14.40 -13.03
C ASP A 140 -9.03 -14.76 -11.88
N THR A 141 -7.98 -15.53 -12.18
CA THR A 141 -6.93 -15.85 -11.20
C THR A 141 -6.15 -14.61 -10.79
N ILE A 142 -5.87 -13.69 -11.72
CA ILE A 142 -5.20 -12.42 -11.42
C ILE A 142 -6.05 -11.60 -10.44
N ILE A 143 -7.35 -11.48 -10.72
CA ILE A 143 -8.29 -10.76 -9.84
C ILE A 143 -8.32 -11.39 -8.46
N ALA A 144 -8.49 -12.71 -8.36
CA ALA A 144 -8.52 -13.43 -7.09
C ALA A 144 -7.22 -13.25 -6.27
N GLN A 145 -6.06 -13.26 -6.93
CA GLN A 145 -4.77 -13.00 -6.26
C GLN A 145 -4.67 -11.58 -5.72
N LEU A 146 -5.15 -10.60 -6.48
CA LEU A 146 -5.16 -9.20 -6.03
C LEU A 146 -6.13 -8.98 -4.89
N GLU A 147 -7.36 -9.46 -4.97
CA GLU A 147 -8.36 -9.35 -3.89
C GLU A 147 -7.82 -9.97 -2.59
N GLY A 148 -7.32 -11.21 -2.67
CA GLY A 148 -6.73 -11.89 -1.52
C GLY A 148 -5.49 -11.19 -0.98
N GLY A 149 -4.61 -10.70 -1.86
CA GLY A 149 -3.41 -9.95 -1.49
C GLY A 149 -3.71 -8.61 -0.82
N LEU A 150 -4.68 -7.87 -1.33
CA LEU A 150 -5.14 -6.60 -0.77
C LEU A 150 -5.73 -6.78 0.64
N ILE A 151 -6.63 -7.76 0.82
CA ILE A 151 -7.21 -8.06 2.15
C ILE A 151 -6.13 -8.50 3.13
N PHE A 152 -5.18 -9.33 2.68
CA PHE A 152 -4.06 -9.77 3.51
C PHE A 152 -3.19 -8.60 3.97
N GLY A 153 -2.81 -7.71 3.05
CA GLY A 153 -1.98 -6.54 3.36
C GLY A 153 -2.71 -5.50 4.21
N LEU A 154 -4.00 -5.24 3.95
CA LEU A 154 -4.84 -4.35 4.77
C LEU A 154 -5.04 -4.90 6.19
N THR A 155 -5.22 -6.22 6.33
CA THR A 155 -5.27 -6.89 7.64
C THR A 155 -3.99 -6.62 8.43
N ALA A 156 -2.84 -6.83 7.79
CA ALA A 156 -1.56 -6.60 8.44
C ALA A 156 -1.34 -5.12 8.80
N ALA A 157 -1.71 -4.21 7.91
CA ALA A 157 -1.57 -2.77 8.15
C ALA A 157 -2.44 -2.28 9.33
N LEU A 158 -3.63 -2.84 9.50
CA LEU A 158 -4.55 -2.43 10.56
C LEU A 158 -4.27 -3.14 11.89
N TYR A 159 -3.87 -4.43 11.86
CA TYR A 159 -3.91 -5.28 13.05
C TYR A 159 -2.70 -6.20 13.22
N GLY A 160 -1.87 -6.38 12.17
CA GLY A 160 -0.83 -7.40 12.17
C GLY A 160 0.32 -7.09 13.13
N GLU A 161 0.27 -7.68 14.32
CA GLU A 161 1.33 -7.57 15.31
C GLU A 161 1.55 -8.91 16.00
N ILE A 162 2.79 -9.38 15.95
CA ILE A 162 3.29 -10.49 16.75
C ILE A 162 4.31 -9.94 17.72
N THR A 163 4.07 -10.14 19.01
CA THR A 163 4.94 -9.67 20.07
C THR A 163 5.73 -10.81 20.70
N ILE A 164 6.97 -10.53 21.06
CA ILE A 164 7.88 -11.51 21.68
C ILE A 164 8.30 -10.98 23.03
N GLU A 165 8.04 -11.74 24.08
CA GLU A 165 8.47 -11.43 25.43
C GLU A 165 9.32 -12.58 26.00
N LYS A 166 10.52 -12.27 26.50
CA LYS A 166 11.44 -13.27 27.06
C LYS A 166 11.70 -14.47 26.13
N GLY A 167 11.81 -14.20 24.84
CA GLY A 167 12.05 -15.21 23.80
C GLY A 167 10.83 -16.03 23.41
N ARG A 168 9.62 -15.66 23.82
CA ARG A 168 8.37 -16.37 23.48
C ARG A 168 7.40 -15.46 22.74
N VAL A 169 6.82 -15.96 21.68
CA VAL A 169 5.70 -15.33 20.98
C VAL A 169 4.49 -15.29 21.92
N GLN A 170 3.85 -14.13 22.04
CA GLN A 170 2.72 -13.93 22.94
C GLN A 170 1.40 -14.36 22.30
N GLN A 171 1.26 -14.21 21.00
CA GLN A 171 0.09 -14.67 20.27
C GLN A 171 0.15 -16.19 20.09
N SER A 172 -0.91 -16.88 20.47
CA SER A 172 -0.93 -18.34 20.54
C SER A 172 -1.74 -18.99 19.41
N ASN A 173 -2.80 -18.33 18.94
CA ASN A 173 -3.72 -18.87 17.95
C ASN A 173 -4.54 -17.75 17.29
N PHE A 174 -5.50 -18.11 16.43
CA PHE A 174 -6.37 -17.17 15.72
C PHE A 174 -7.28 -16.31 16.62
N ASN A 175 -7.48 -16.69 17.87
CA ASN A 175 -8.26 -15.90 18.82
C ASN A 175 -7.56 -14.63 19.31
N ASP A 176 -6.24 -14.63 19.33
CA ASP A 176 -5.39 -13.50 19.75
C ASP A 176 -4.57 -12.85 18.63
N TYR A 177 -4.85 -13.23 17.38
CA TYR A 177 -4.34 -12.60 16.17
C TYR A 177 -5.51 -12.04 15.34
N ARG A 178 -5.74 -10.73 15.47
CA ARG A 178 -6.87 -10.07 14.81
C ARG A 178 -6.70 -9.99 13.30
N MET A 179 -7.77 -10.30 12.57
CA MET A 179 -7.87 -10.17 11.12
C MET A 179 -9.11 -9.37 10.71
N LEU A 180 -9.10 -8.80 9.51
CA LEU A 180 -10.30 -8.24 8.89
C LEU A 180 -11.39 -9.32 8.78
N ARG A 181 -12.59 -8.95 9.19
CA ARG A 181 -13.77 -9.79 9.03
C ARG A 181 -14.50 -9.46 7.74
N ILE A 182 -15.38 -10.32 7.29
CA ILE A 182 -16.11 -10.17 6.03
C ILE A 182 -16.97 -8.90 5.99
N ASP A 183 -17.51 -8.50 7.13
CA ASP A 183 -18.30 -7.28 7.33
C ASP A 183 -17.45 -5.99 7.36
N GLN A 184 -16.15 -6.13 7.52
CA GLN A 184 -15.16 -5.03 7.52
C GLN A 184 -14.44 -4.89 6.18
N ALA A 185 -14.58 -5.89 5.30
CA ALA A 185 -13.92 -5.89 4.00
C ALA A 185 -14.43 -4.75 3.11
N PRO A 186 -13.54 -4.00 2.44
CA PRO A 186 -13.96 -2.95 1.52
C PRO A 186 -14.55 -3.53 0.24
N LYS A 187 -15.28 -2.70 -0.51
CA LYS A 187 -15.52 -3.01 -1.91
C LYS A 187 -14.19 -2.96 -2.66
N ILE A 188 -13.86 -4.02 -3.42
CA ILE A 188 -12.63 -4.09 -4.22
C ILE A 188 -13.00 -4.09 -5.70
N ASP A 189 -12.38 -3.17 -6.45
CA ASP A 189 -12.54 -3.04 -7.89
C ASP A 189 -11.16 -3.19 -8.56
N ILE A 190 -10.97 -4.26 -9.33
CA ILE A 190 -9.71 -4.56 -10.03
C ILE A 190 -9.85 -4.27 -11.52
N HIS A 191 -8.90 -3.53 -12.07
CA HIS A 191 -8.84 -3.16 -13.48
C HIS A 191 -7.55 -3.66 -14.12
N LEU A 192 -7.67 -4.61 -15.05
CA LEU A 192 -6.53 -5.15 -15.78
C LEU A 192 -6.23 -4.27 -16.99
N ILE A 193 -4.97 -3.88 -17.14
CA ILE A 193 -4.47 -3.19 -18.33
C ILE A 193 -4.13 -4.25 -19.37
N LYS A 194 -4.65 -4.12 -20.58
CA LYS A 194 -4.27 -4.99 -21.69
C LYS A 194 -2.83 -4.65 -22.13
N SER A 195 -1.96 -5.61 -22.04
CA SER A 195 -0.54 -5.48 -22.37
C SER A 195 -0.09 -6.70 -23.19
N GLY A 196 0.80 -6.48 -24.12
CA GLY A 196 1.47 -7.54 -24.91
C GLY A 196 2.83 -7.95 -24.33
N GLU A 197 3.22 -7.40 -23.20
CA GLU A 197 4.49 -7.67 -22.53
C GLU A 197 4.54 -9.08 -21.92
N ALA A 198 5.73 -9.55 -21.61
CA ALA A 198 5.92 -10.84 -20.93
C ALA A 198 5.13 -10.88 -19.61
N PRO A 199 4.55 -12.05 -19.24
CA PRO A 199 3.79 -12.19 -18.00
C PRO A 199 4.65 -11.89 -16.78
N GLY A 200 4.14 -11.05 -15.87
CA GLY A 200 4.71 -10.78 -14.56
C GLY A 200 4.05 -11.57 -13.44
N GLY A 201 4.66 -11.54 -12.25
CA GLY A 201 4.11 -12.14 -11.03
C GLY A 201 2.98 -11.31 -10.45
N ILE A 202 1.93 -11.97 -9.92
CA ILE A 202 0.78 -11.29 -9.31
C ILE A 202 0.41 -11.83 -7.93
N GLY A 203 1.09 -12.88 -7.45
CA GLY A 203 0.77 -13.52 -6.18
C GLY A 203 1.00 -12.65 -4.95
N GLU A 204 1.83 -11.62 -5.04
CA GLU A 204 2.31 -10.81 -3.93
C GLU A 204 2.04 -9.31 -4.09
N THR A 205 1.86 -8.87 -5.33
CA THR A 205 1.78 -7.45 -5.71
C THR A 205 0.67 -6.67 -4.99
N GLY A 206 -0.47 -7.29 -4.72
CA GLY A 206 -1.56 -6.67 -3.96
C GLY A 206 -1.20 -6.38 -2.51
N VAL A 207 -0.37 -7.22 -1.89
CA VAL A 207 0.03 -7.05 -0.48
C VAL A 207 0.86 -5.78 -0.31
N THR A 208 1.86 -5.60 -1.17
CA THR A 208 2.82 -4.51 -1.07
C THR A 208 2.21 -3.12 -1.31
N ALA A 209 1.13 -3.03 -2.08
CA ALA A 209 0.42 -1.79 -2.36
C ALA A 209 -0.57 -1.36 -1.26
N SER A 210 -0.98 -2.28 -0.38
CA SER A 210 -2.08 -2.08 0.57
C SER A 210 -1.77 -1.07 1.67
N ALA A 211 -0.69 -1.30 2.41
CA ALA A 211 -0.34 -0.50 3.58
C ALA A 211 -0.03 0.96 3.23
N PRO A 212 0.79 1.28 2.20
CA PRO A 212 1.07 2.66 1.85
C PRO A 212 -0.18 3.39 1.33
N ALA A 213 -1.01 2.76 0.50
CA ALA A 213 -2.24 3.37 0.03
C ALA A 213 -3.22 3.68 1.19
N LEU A 214 -3.36 2.75 2.15
CA LEU A 214 -4.18 2.96 3.35
C LEU A 214 -3.63 4.09 4.22
N ARG A 215 -2.32 4.09 4.50
CA ARG A 215 -1.70 5.15 5.32
C ARG A 215 -1.87 6.52 4.67
N ASN A 216 -1.74 6.62 3.35
CA ASN A 216 -1.93 7.85 2.61
C ASN A 216 -3.39 8.31 2.62
N ALA A 217 -4.37 7.38 2.61
CA ALA A 217 -5.78 7.68 2.79
C ALA A 217 -6.09 8.26 4.18
N ILE A 218 -5.52 7.66 5.24
CA ILE A 218 -5.64 8.17 6.61
C ILE A 218 -5.03 9.57 6.73
N TYR A 219 -3.86 9.78 6.12
CA TYR A 219 -3.23 11.10 6.10
C TYR A 219 -4.11 12.14 5.38
N ALA A 220 -4.74 11.76 4.26
CA ALA A 220 -5.69 12.63 3.57
C ALA A 220 -6.93 12.96 4.40
N ALA A 221 -7.43 11.99 5.19
CA ALA A 221 -8.63 12.16 6.02
C ALA A 221 -8.38 12.98 7.29
N THR A 222 -7.17 12.92 7.87
CA THR A 222 -6.91 13.39 9.24
C THR A 222 -5.74 14.36 9.38
N GLY A 223 -4.85 14.44 8.40
CA GLY A 223 -3.58 15.18 8.51
C GLY A 223 -2.51 14.44 9.34
N VAL A 224 -2.80 13.27 9.90
CA VAL A 224 -1.87 12.53 10.76
C VAL A 224 -0.95 11.63 9.95
N ALA A 225 0.35 11.93 9.97
CA ALA A 225 1.37 11.16 9.27
C ALA A 225 1.86 9.98 10.12
N LEU A 226 1.30 8.81 9.91
CA LEU A 226 1.76 7.58 10.56
C LEU A 226 3.04 7.04 9.88
N ARG A 227 3.98 6.55 10.68
CA ARG A 227 5.27 6.02 10.20
C ARG A 227 5.57 4.61 10.72
N ARG A 228 4.60 4.00 11.39
CA ARG A 228 4.71 2.67 11.99
C ARG A 228 3.44 1.88 11.72
N LEU A 229 3.59 0.57 11.56
CA LEU A 229 2.50 -0.40 11.47
C LEU A 229 2.58 -1.37 12.66
N PRO A 230 1.48 -1.96 13.10
CA PRO A 230 0.13 -1.69 12.64
C PRO A 230 -0.33 -0.26 12.97
N ILE A 231 -1.38 0.20 12.31
CA ILE A 231 -1.94 1.54 12.46
C ILE A 231 -2.39 1.77 13.91
N ASP A 232 -1.79 2.77 14.58
CA ASP A 232 -2.17 3.15 15.95
C ASP A 232 -3.30 4.18 15.93
N ARG A 233 -4.51 3.73 16.21
CA ARG A 233 -5.71 4.57 16.32
C ARG A 233 -5.61 5.67 17.38
N LYS A 234 -4.84 5.45 18.45
CA LYS A 234 -4.65 6.46 19.50
C LYS A 234 -3.87 7.66 19.00
N LEU A 235 -2.84 7.42 18.17
CA LEU A 235 -2.10 8.49 17.52
C LEU A 235 -3.00 9.29 16.56
N ILE A 236 -3.88 8.62 15.82
CA ILE A 236 -4.83 9.28 14.93
C ILE A 236 -5.79 10.16 15.75
N ALA A 237 -6.41 9.61 16.80
CA ALA A 237 -7.35 10.35 17.64
C ALA A 237 -6.69 11.55 18.34
N ALA A 238 -5.45 11.44 18.74
CA ALA A 238 -4.69 12.54 19.35
C ALA A 238 -4.34 13.65 18.35
N GLY A 239 -3.88 13.29 17.14
CA GLY A 239 -3.49 14.23 16.10
C GLY A 239 -4.67 14.93 15.38
N SER A 240 -5.85 14.34 15.43
CA SER A 240 -7.06 14.95 14.85
C SER A 240 -7.65 16.13 15.66
N LYS A 241 -7.05 16.44 16.81
CA LYS A 241 -7.50 17.52 17.72
C LYS A 241 -6.69 18.79 17.60
N THR A 242 -5.66 18.81 16.73
CA THR A 242 -4.85 19.99 16.40
C THR A 242 -5.21 20.52 15.02
#